data_acf0af0a97a559878cd3458550b0301e
#
_entry.id   acf0af0a97a559878cd3458550b0301e
#
_cell.length_a   1.000
_cell.length_b   1.000
_cell.length_c   1.000
_cell.angle_alpha   90.00
_cell.angle_beta   90.00
_cell.angle_gamma   90.00
#
_symmetry.space_group_name_H-M   'P 1'
#
loop_
_entity.id
_entity.type
_entity.pdbx_description
1 polymer ?
#
loop_
_entity_poly.entity_id
_entity_poly.type
_entity_poly.pdbx_seq_one_letter_code
_entity_poly.pdbx_strand_id
1 'polypeptide(L)'
;MYIARELITRTHADTDYISLSEAKQHLRVTSSADDSYITGLISMALDACEQYVGYSIRKATMKYAFDGFTGPMVSVDTLNPFGMIEGNMLRLYTRVLSIQAIKFVDQNNTVQTATDWIDAPVKFGQFGRSIYFESVPSNLTDDDVRLIVELTEGFELASATGVNDSAKFPTSIKHAALLLIGQYYDNRQAIVVGATQNKMDYNHEYLLDKYRIVKFD
;
A
#
# COMPACT_ATOMS: atom_id res chain seq x y z
N MET A 1 5.25 8.89 -16.51
CA MET A 1 5.51 9.24 -15.07
C MET A 1 4.27 8.88 -14.26
N TYR A 2 4.38 8.57 -12.97
CA TYR A 2 3.21 8.38 -12.11
C TYR A 2 2.51 9.72 -11.86
N ILE A 3 1.19 9.74 -11.95
CA ILE A 3 0.42 10.97 -11.73
C ILE A 3 -0.40 10.89 -10.45
N ALA A 4 -1.14 9.77 -10.25
CA ALA A 4 -2.06 9.65 -9.13
C ALA A 4 -2.22 8.21 -8.64
N ARG A 5 -2.51 8.09 -7.34
CA ARG A 5 -2.94 6.86 -6.67
C ARG A 5 -4.25 7.14 -5.94
N GLU A 6 -5.24 6.33 -6.19
CA GLU A 6 -6.58 6.47 -5.62
C GLU A 6 -7.01 5.14 -4.97
N LEU A 7 -7.52 5.21 -3.75
CA LEU A 7 -8.16 4.09 -3.10
C LEU A 7 -9.59 3.94 -3.64
N ILE A 8 -9.88 2.81 -4.27
CA ILE A 8 -11.24 2.48 -4.72
C ILE A 8 -12.05 1.89 -3.57
N THR A 9 -11.51 0.82 -2.94
CA THR A 9 -12.19 0.15 -1.83
C THR A 9 -11.22 -0.66 -0.98
N ARG A 10 -11.55 -0.84 0.30
CA ARG A 10 -10.89 -1.80 1.19
C ARG A 10 -11.74 -3.08 1.26
N THR A 11 -11.08 -4.22 1.25
CA THR A 11 -11.76 -5.52 1.25
C THR A 11 -12.26 -5.92 2.65
N HIS A 12 -11.52 -5.53 3.70
CA HIS A 12 -11.77 -5.93 5.08
C HIS A 12 -11.82 -4.71 6.00
N ALA A 13 -12.53 -4.83 7.11
CA ALA A 13 -12.51 -3.84 8.17
C ALA A 13 -11.14 -3.84 8.89
N ASP A 14 -10.77 -2.72 9.49
CA ASP A 14 -9.50 -2.59 10.22
C ASP A 14 -9.43 -3.56 11.41
N THR A 15 -10.57 -3.82 12.05
CA THR A 15 -10.72 -4.79 13.14
C THR A 15 -10.54 -6.25 12.73
N ASP A 16 -10.55 -6.57 11.43
CA ASP A 16 -10.24 -7.91 10.92
C ASP A 16 -8.71 -8.16 10.95
N TYR A 17 -7.89 -7.10 10.87
CA TYR A 17 -6.43 -7.17 10.97
C TYR A 17 -5.95 -7.18 12.42
N ILE A 18 -6.55 -6.31 13.26
CA ILE A 18 -6.29 -6.22 14.70
C ILE A 18 -7.63 -6.11 15.38
N SER A 19 -8.05 -7.17 16.06
CA SER A 19 -9.33 -7.17 16.77
C SER A 19 -9.31 -6.23 17.98
N LEU A 20 -10.48 -5.69 18.34
CA LEU A 20 -10.64 -4.90 19.55
C LEU A 20 -10.17 -5.67 20.80
N SER A 21 -10.42 -6.98 20.85
CA SER A 21 -9.97 -7.83 21.95
C SER A 21 -8.45 -7.90 22.05
N GLU A 22 -7.73 -8.05 20.92
CA GLU A 22 -6.25 -8.04 20.90
C GLU A 22 -5.69 -6.68 21.35
N ALA A 23 -6.27 -5.58 20.86
CA ALA A 23 -5.88 -4.23 21.26
C ALA A 23 -6.10 -4.00 22.77
N LYS A 24 -7.26 -4.37 23.30
CA LYS A 24 -7.57 -4.28 24.74
C LYS A 24 -6.64 -5.14 25.58
N GLN A 25 -6.32 -6.36 25.13
CA GLN A 25 -5.37 -7.24 25.80
C GLN A 25 -3.97 -6.61 25.88
N HIS A 26 -3.51 -6.01 24.76
CA HIS A 26 -2.23 -5.31 24.72
C HIS A 26 -2.20 -4.11 25.68
N LEU A 27 -3.27 -3.33 25.73
CA LEU A 27 -3.46 -2.17 26.62
C LEU A 27 -3.76 -2.56 28.07
N ARG A 28 -4.05 -3.83 28.37
CA ARG A 28 -4.53 -4.32 29.67
C ARG A 28 -5.83 -3.64 30.13
N VAL A 29 -6.70 -3.27 29.18
CA VAL A 29 -8.00 -2.64 29.42
C VAL A 29 -9.09 -3.70 29.42
N THR A 30 -9.85 -3.78 30.51
CA THR A 30 -10.98 -4.72 30.66
C THR A 30 -12.34 -4.04 30.52
N SER A 31 -12.42 -2.73 30.80
CA SER A 31 -13.64 -1.93 30.69
C SER A 31 -14.07 -1.76 29.22
N SER A 32 -15.37 -1.68 28.97
CA SER A 32 -15.93 -1.34 27.66
C SER A 32 -16.08 0.17 27.42
N ALA A 33 -15.74 1.01 28.40
CA ALA A 33 -15.92 2.45 28.31
C ALA A 33 -15.12 3.10 27.17
N ASP A 34 -13.94 2.56 26.85
CA ASP A 34 -13.04 3.08 25.82
C ASP A 34 -13.11 2.28 24.50
N ASP A 35 -14.06 1.35 24.31
CA ASP A 35 -14.09 0.46 23.15
C ASP A 35 -14.14 1.22 21.82
N SER A 36 -14.98 2.25 21.73
CA SER A 36 -15.08 3.09 20.54
C SER A 36 -13.79 3.88 20.26
N TYR A 37 -13.14 4.39 21.31
CA TYR A 37 -11.88 5.10 21.21
C TYR A 37 -10.76 4.17 20.74
N ILE A 38 -10.64 2.97 21.35
CA ILE A 38 -9.63 1.97 20.96
C ILE A 38 -9.83 1.52 19.51
N THR A 39 -11.09 1.36 19.06
CA THR A 39 -11.39 1.05 17.66
C THR A 39 -10.88 2.14 16.71
N GLY A 40 -11.04 3.41 17.08
CA GLY A 40 -10.46 4.52 16.30
C GLY A 40 -8.92 4.49 16.28
N LEU A 41 -8.28 4.13 17.40
CA LEU A 41 -6.83 3.99 17.48
C LEU A 41 -6.31 2.85 16.59
N ILE A 42 -7.05 1.75 16.41
CA ILE A 42 -6.69 0.66 15.51
C ILE A 42 -6.58 1.19 14.08
N SER A 43 -7.58 1.92 13.59
CA SER A 43 -7.56 2.51 12.25
C SER A 43 -6.38 3.49 12.09
N MET A 44 -6.18 4.39 13.06
CA MET A 44 -5.10 5.37 13.03
C MET A 44 -3.71 4.72 13.03
N ALA A 45 -3.51 3.66 13.82
CA ALA A 45 -2.23 2.95 13.86
C ALA A 45 -1.93 2.21 12.55
N LEU A 46 -2.94 1.59 11.93
CA LEU A 46 -2.80 0.95 10.62
C LEU A 46 -2.49 1.97 9.52
N ASP A 47 -3.14 3.14 9.53
CA ASP A 47 -2.84 4.23 8.61
C ASP A 47 -1.40 4.75 8.78
N ALA A 48 -0.93 4.91 10.01
CA ALA A 48 0.45 5.31 10.30
C ALA A 48 1.46 4.26 9.77
N CYS A 49 1.17 2.97 9.94
CA CYS A 49 1.99 1.90 9.36
C CYS A 49 2.02 1.97 7.82
N GLU A 50 0.86 2.21 7.16
CA GLU A 50 0.79 2.37 5.70
C GLU A 50 1.59 3.59 5.20
N GLN A 51 1.52 4.71 5.91
CA GLN A 51 2.31 5.90 5.60
C GLN A 51 3.81 5.63 5.70
N TYR A 52 4.23 4.89 6.72
CA TYR A 52 5.64 4.56 6.92
C TYR A 52 6.18 3.63 5.83
N VAL A 53 5.46 2.55 5.50
CA VAL A 53 5.91 1.59 4.47
C VAL A 53 5.74 2.11 3.04
N GLY A 54 4.83 3.07 2.82
CA GLY A 54 4.62 3.74 1.54
C GLY A 54 3.62 3.05 0.60
N TYR A 55 2.93 1.98 1.01
CA TYR A 55 1.87 1.31 0.25
C TYR A 55 0.77 0.78 1.18
N SER A 56 -0.35 0.31 0.63
CA SER A 56 -1.41 -0.26 1.46
C SER A 56 -1.01 -1.61 2.03
N ILE A 57 -0.95 -1.72 3.36
CA ILE A 57 -0.72 -3.00 4.05
C ILE A 57 -2.01 -3.80 4.20
N ARG A 58 -3.15 -3.11 4.25
CA ARG A 58 -4.49 -3.73 4.25
C ARG A 58 -4.89 -4.03 2.81
N LYS A 59 -5.51 -5.17 2.57
CA LYS A 59 -6.01 -5.55 1.25
C LYS A 59 -6.96 -4.50 0.72
N ALA A 60 -6.59 -3.87 -0.40
CA ALA A 60 -7.35 -2.80 -1.01
C ALA A 60 -7.27 -2.87 -2.54
N THR A 61 -8.33 -2.44 -3.20
CA THR A 61 -8.33 -2.17 -4.63
C THR A 61 -7.90 -0.73 -4.84
N MET A 62 -6.84 -0.55 -5.61
CA MET A 62 -6.22 0.74 -5.90
C MET A 62 -6.22 1.01 -7.39
N LYS A 63 -6.31 2.27 -7.75
CA LYS A 63 -6.18 2.77 -9.11
C LYS A 63 -4.92 3.62 -9.20
N TYR A 64 -4.07 3.29 -10.15
CA TYR A 64 -2.84 4.02 -10.46
C TYR A 64 -2.95 4.66 -11.83
N ALA A 65 -2.61 5.92 -11.94
CA ALA A 65 -2.59 6.67 -13.19
C ALA A 65 -1.17 7.05 -13.57
N PHE A 66 -0.81 6.85 -14.83
CA PHE A 66 0.50 7.14 -15.41
C PHE A 66 0.34 7.99 -16.66
N ASP A 67 1.33 8.87 -16.93
CA ASP A 67 1.33 9.82 -18.07
C ASP A 67 1.78 9.22 -19.40
N GLY A 68 2.01 7.93 -19.50
CA GLY A 68 2.37 7.32 -20.76
C GLY A 68 2.93 5.92 -20.67
N PHE A 69 3.20 5.34 -21.83
CA PHE A 69 3.84 4.04 -22.05
C PHE A 69 5.33 4.17 -22.37
N THR A 70 5.76 5.32 -22.86
CA THR A 70 7.14 5.60 -23.25
C THR A 70 7.58 6.91 -22.63
N GLY A 71 8.36 6.82 -21.59
CA GLY A 71 9.19 7.94 -21.16
C GLY A 71 10.63 7.71 -21.61
N PRO A 72 11.43 8.75 -21.94
CA PRO A 72 12.87 8.59 -21.90
C PRO A 72 13.20 8.01 -20.52
N MET A 73 14.23 7.16 -20.43
CA MET A 73 14.76 6.73 -19.13
C MET A 73 14.76 7.94 -18.21
N VAL A 74 13.76 8.00 -17.30
CA VAL A 74 13.76 9.06 -16.30
C VAL A 74 14.98 8.80 -15.49
N SER A 75 15.89 9.78 -15.45
CA SER A 75 17.09 9.74 -14.64
C SER A 75 16.74 9.21 -13.26
N VAL A 76 17.62 8.43 -12.67
CA VAL A 76 17.47 7.72 -11.39
C VAL A 76 17.03 8.64 -10.23
N ASP A 77 17.06 9.95 -10.45
CA ASP A 77 16.78 11.01 -9.48
C ASP A 77 15.29 11.26 -9.18
N THR A 78 14.38 10.68 -9.96
CA THR A 78 12.94 10.76 -9.68
C THR A 78 12.33 9.37 -9.62
N LEU A 79 12.78 8.56 -8.66
CA LEU A 79 12.16 7.27 -8.35
C LEU A 79 10.72 7.51 -7.95
N ASN A 80 9.83 7.20 -8.87
CA ASN A 80 8.41 7.12 -8.58
C ASN A 80 8.20 5.95 -7.61
N PRO A 81 7.77 6.18 -6.37
CA PRO A 81 7.67 5.15 -5.34
C PRO A 81 6.65 4.06 -5.68
N PHE A 82 5.79 4.28 -6.68
CA PHE A 82 4.67 3.38 -6.97
C PHE A 82 4.82 2.60 -8.27
N GLY A 83 5.65 3.02 -9.19
CA GLY A 83 5.87 2.30 -10.44
C GLY A 83 6.66 3.10 -11.46
N MET A 84 7.31 2.39 -12.37
CA MET A 84 8.12 2.93 -13.45
C MET A 84 7.78 2.23 -14.74
N ILE A 85 7.65 3.00 -15.82
CA ILE A 85 7.50 2.48 -17.17
C ILE A 85 8.86 2.58 -17.86
N GLU A 86 9.36 1.45 -18.30
CA GLU A 86 10.62 1.33 -19.02
C GLU A 86 10.38 0.57 -20.32
N GLY A 87 10.32 1.30 -21.44
CA GLY A 87 9.94 0.72 -22.73
C GLY A 87 8.53 0.12 -22.66
N ASN A 88 8.41 -1.18 -22.94
CA ASN A 88 7.14 -1.91 -22.89
C ASN A 88 6.88 -2.58 -21.52
N MET A 89 7.54 -2.14 -20.46
CA MET A 89 7.42 -2.74 -19.14
C MET A 89 6.99 -1.70 -18.11
N LEU A 90 5.90 -1.97 -17.40
CA LEU A 90 5.52 -1.26 -16.19
C LEU A 90 5.99 -2.04 -14.97
N ARG A 91 6.87 -1.45 -14.19
CA ARG A 91 7.33 -2.00 -12.91
C ARG A 91 6.59 -1.33 -11.77
N LEU A 92 5.90 -2.13 -10.95
CA LEU A 92 5.14 -1.68 -9.78
C LEU A 92 5.93 -2.01 -8.51
N TYR A 93 6.19 -1.01 -7.68
CA TYR A 93 6.93 -1.15 -6.42
C TYR A 93 6.02 -1.41 -5.21
N THR A 94 4.73 -1.57 -5.42
CA THR A 94 3.77 -1.93 -4.37
C THR A 94 3.62 -3.45 -4.26
N ARG A 95 3.00 -3.89 -3.16
CA ARG A 95 2.69 -5.30 -2.94
C ARG A 95 1.41 -5.71 -3.68
N VAL A 96 1.54 -5.99 -4.96
CA VAL A 96 0.41 -6.40 -5.82
C VAL A 96 0.01 -7.84 -5.52
N LEU A 97 -1.26 -8.07 -5.21
CA LEU A 97 -1.89 -9.40 -5.11
C LEU A 97 -2.45 -9.85 -6.45
N SER A 98 -3.21 -8.98 -7.12
CA SER A 98 -3.78 -9.25 -8.44
C SER A 98 -3.97 -7.95 -9.23
N ILE A 99 -3.98 -8.06 -10.56
CA ILE A 99 -4.34 -6.98 -11.46
C ILE A 99 -5.80 -7.19 -11.82
N GLN A 100 -6.62 -6.14 -11.67
CA GLN A 100 -8.04 -6.16 -11.96
C GLN A 100 -8.33 -5.71 -13.38
N ALA A 101 -7.72 -4.59 -13.79
CA ALA A 101 -7.86 -4.03 -15.11
C ALA A 101 -6.65 -3.19 -15.48
N ILE A 102 -6.33 -3.19 -16.76
CA ILE A 102 -5.40 -2.24 -17.38
C ILE A 102 -6.21 -1.47 -18.43
N LYS A 103 -6.20 -0.16 -18.31
CA LYS A 103 -6.97 0.73 -19.17
C LYS A 103 -6.03 1.78 -19.74
N PHE A 104 -6.32 2.25 -20.95
CA PHE A 104 -5.63 3.39 -21.56
C PHE A 104 -6.65 4.41 -22.04
N VAL A 105 -6.21 5.65 -22.18
CA VAL A 105 -7.04 6.74 -22.71
C VAL A 105 -6.64 6.99 -24.15
N ASP A 106 -7.62 6.90 -25.05
CA ASP A 106 -7.42 7.13 -26.47
C ASP A 106 -7.47 8.62 -26.86
N GLN A 107 -7.16 8.94 -28.12
CA GLN A 107 -7.16 10.31 -28.64
C GLN A 107 -8.52 11.03 -28.57
N ASN A 108 -9.61 10.29 -28.33
CA ASN A 108 -10.95 10.85 -28.14
C ASN A 108 -11.28 11.05 -26.65
N ASN A 109 -10.29 10.93 -25.76
CA ASN A 109 -10.45 10.93 -24.31
C ASN A 109 -11.41 9.83 -23.82
N THR A 110 -11.46 8.71 -24.53
CA THR A 110 -12.27 7.55 -24.14
C THR A 110 -11.38 6.52 -23.45
N VAL A 111 -11.84 6.02 -22.29
CA VAL A 111 -11.12 4.99 -21.56
C VAL A 111 -11.40 3.63 -22.20
N GLN A 112 -10.35 3.00 -22.70
CA GLN A 112 -10.36 1.68 -23.32
C GLN A 112 -9.78 0.65 -22.35
N THR A 113 -10.36 -0.55 -22.28
CA THR A 113 -9.81 -1.65 -21.45
C THR A 113 -8.93 -2.54 -22.33
N ALA A 114 -7.70 -2.74 -21.90
CA ALA A 114 -6.75 -3.62 -22.56
C ALA A 114 -6.92 -5.05 -22.03
N THR A 115 -7.87 -5.80 -22.54
CA THR A 115 -8.21 -7.16 -22.10
C THR A 115 -7.04 -8.13 -22.28
N ASP A 116 -6.31 -8.01 -23.38
CA ASP A 116 -5.20 -8.91 -23.75
C ASP A 116 -3.95 -8.70 -22.88
N TRP A 117 -3.89 -7.60 -22.13
CA TRP A 117 -2.74 -7.28 -21.27
C TRP A 117 -2.87 -7.81 -19.85
N ILE A 118 -4.06 -8.18 -19.41
CA ILE A 118 -4.30 -8.71 -18.05
C ILE A 118 -3.61 -10.06 -17.87
N ASP A 119 -3.53 -10.84 -18.95
CA ASP A 119 -2.87 -12.15 -18.99
C ASP A 119 -1.38 -12.06 -19.36
N ALA A 120 -0.85 -10.85 -19.62
CA ALA A 120 0.57 -10.67 -19.84
C ALA A 120 1.38 -11.24 -18.67
N PRO A 121 2.49 -11.95 -18.94
CA PRO A 121 3.22 -12.65 -17.88
C PRO A 121 3.73 -11.65 -16.84
N VAL A 122 3.05 -11.62 -15.70
CA VAL A 122 3.46 -10.85 -14.54
C VAL A 122 4.68 -11.54 -13.95
N LYS A 123 5.87 -11.07 -14.30
CA LYS A 123 7.11 -11.58 -13.71
C LYS A 123 7.29 -10.98 -12.33
N PHE A 124 7.42 -11.85 -11.34
CA PHE A 124 7.79 -11.47 -9.99
C PHE A 124 9.29 -11.24 -9.96
N GLY A 125 9.71 -9.99 -9.83
CA GLY A 125 11.10 -9.65 -9.53
C GLY A 125 11.31 -9.53 -8.03
N GLN A 126 12.58 -9.46 -7.61
CA GLN A 126 12.98 -9.27 -6.22
C GLN A 126 12.42 -7.96 -5.62
N PHE A 127 12.02 -6.99 -6.44
CA PHE A 127 11.60 -5.65 -6.07
C PHE A 127 10.21 -5.24 -6.58
N GLY A 128 9.31 -6.19 -6.86
CA GLY A 128 7.96 -5.86 -7.31
C GLY A 128 7.46 -6.70 -8.48
N ARG A 129 6.25 -6.38 -8.95
CA ARG A 129 5.66 -7.01 -10.13
C ARG A 129 5.90 -6.14 -11.36
N SER A 130 6.27 -6.79 -12.46
CA SER A 130 6.42 -6.13 -13.77
C SER A 130 5.34 -6.64 -14.71
N ILE A 131 4.66 -5.72 -15.39
CA ILE A 131 3.70 -5.99 -16.44
C ILE A 131 4.40 -5.69 -17.76
N TYR A 132 4.42 -6.67 -18.67
CA TYR A 132 4.96 -6.47 -20.01
C TYR A 132 3.81 -6.25 -20.98
N PHE A 133 3.90 -5.21 -21.79
CA PHE A 133 2.97 -4.92 -22.85
C PHE A 133 3.54 -5.47 -24.18
N GLU A 134 2.78 -6.29 -24.90
CA GLU A 134 3.21 -6.77 -26.23
C GLU A 134 3.29 -5.63 -27.23
N SER A 135 2.39 -4.68 -27.14
CA SER A 135 2.37 -3.50 -28.01
C SER A 135 1.82 -2.29 -27.25
N VAL A 136 2.31 -1.12 -27.59
CA VAL A 136 1.74 0.16 -27.11
C VAL A 136 0.65 0.59 -28.09
N PRO A 137 -0.56 0.97 -27.64
CA PRO A 137 -1.59 1.50 -28.53
C PRO A 137 -1.11 2.70 -29.31
N SER A 138 -1.41 2.72 -30.60
CA SER A 138 -1.00 3.83 -31.48
C SER A 138 -1.91 5.07 -31.41
N ASN A 139 -3.09 4.91 -30.76
CA ASN A 139 -4.13 5.93 -30.65
C ASN A 139 -4.26 6.50 -29.25
N LEU A 140 -3.15 6.62 -28.51
CA LEU A 140 -3.15 7.22 -27.18
C LEU A 140 -3.44 8.72 -27.24
N THR A 141 -4.09 9.23 -26.18
CA THR A 141 -4.26 10.67 -25.97
C THR A 141 -2.91 11.36 -25.77
N ASP A 142 -2.87 12.65 -26.07
CA ASP A 142 -1.75 13.53 -25.70
C ASP A 142 -1.90 14.15 -24.30
N ASP A 143 -3.03 13.89 -23.63
CA ASP A 143 -3.28 14.34 -22.26
C ASP A 143 -2.37 13.67 -21.24
N ASP A 144 -2.37 14.20 -20.01
CA ASP A 144 -1.48 13.78 -18.93
C ASP A 144 -1.70 12.33 -18.48
N VAL A 145 -2.93 11.81 -18.51
CA VAL A 145 -3.24 10.44 -18.08
C VAL A 145 -3.44 9.54 -19.29
N ARG A 146 -2.50 8.64 -19.53
CA ARG A 146 -2.54 7.73 -20.68
C ARG A 146 -2.75 6.27 -20.31
N LEU A 147 -2.31 5.89 -19.12
CA LEU A 147 -2.42 4.52 -18.63
C LEU A 147 -3.04 4.50 -17.24
N ILE A 148 -4.02 3.63 -17.03
CA ILE A 148 -4.67 3.40 -15.75
C ILE A 148 -4.54 1.91 -15.43
N VAL A 149 -4.04 1.61 -14.23
CA VAL A 149 -3.95 0.24 -13.72
C VAL A 149 -4.78 0.14 -12.45
N GLU A 150 -5.78 -0.74 -12.47
CA GLU A 150 -6.56 -1.11 -11.30
C GLU A 150 -6.03 -2.45 -10.78
N LEU A 151 -5.64 -2.48 -9.52
CA LEU A 151 -5.02 -3.66 -8.92
C LEU A 151 -5.45 -3.82 -7.46
N THR A 152 -5.35 -5.04 -6.96
CA THR A 152 -5.47 -5.33 -5.55
C THR A 152 -4.07 -5.44 -4.95
N GLU A 153 -3.83 -4.67 -3.89
CA GLU A 153 -2.56 -4.68 -3.15
C GLU A 153 -2.76 -4.93 -1.65
N GLY A 154 -1.66 -5.11 -0.93
CA GLY A 154 -1.64 -5.30 0.51
C GLY A 154 -1.40 -6.75 0.92
N PHE A 155 -1.88 -7.11 2.09
CA PHE A 155 -1.78 -8.46 2.64
C PHE A 155 -3.19 -9.05 2.84
N GLU A 156 -3.29 -10.37 2.65
CA GLU A 156 -4.47 -11.13 3.05
C GLU A 156 -4.55 -11.19 4.58
N LEU A 157 -5.74 -11.45 5.13
CA LEU A 157 -5.89 -11.67 6.56
C LEU A 157 -5.00 -12.83 7.03
N ALA A 158 -4.52 -12.75 8.25
CA ALA A 158 -3.74 -13.83 8.86
C ALA A 158 -4.51 -15.17 8.90
N SER A 159 -5.84 -15.09 9.01
CA SER A 159 -6.77 -16.24 8.98
C SER A 159 -7.09 -16.76 7.58
N ALA A 160 -6.66 -16.10 6.50
CA ALA A 160 -6.98 -16.51 5.14
C ALA A 160 -6.47 -17.91 4.83
N THR A 161 -7.33 -18.73 4.21
CA THR A 161 -7.03 -20.11 3.79
C THR A 161 -6.71 -20.16 2.30
N GLY A 162 -5.90 -21.12 1.89
CA GLY A 162 -5.56 -21.29 0.45
C GLY A 162 -4.58 -20.26 -0.10
N VAL A 163 -3.99 -19.43 0.73
CA VAL A 163 -2.96 -18.44 0.34
C VAL A 163 -1.62 -18.77 1.00
N ASN A 164 -0.54 -18.41 0.31
CA ASN A 164 0.80 -18.57 0.85
C ASN A 164 1.00 -17.70 2.10
N ASP A 165 1.76 -18.19 3.08
CA ASP A 165 2.01 -17.45 4.32
C ASP A 165 2.68 -16.08 4.10
N SER A 166 3.50 -15.96 3.05
CA SER A 166 4.08 -14.67 2.65
C SER A 166 3.05 -13.65 2.18
N ALA A 167 1.85 -14.08 1.78
CA ALA A 167 0.76 -13.17 1.38
C ALA A 167 -0.11 -12.74 2.56
N LYS A 168 0.00 -13.40 3.71
CA LYS A 168 -0.76 -13.10 4.91
C LYS A 168 -0.21 -11.88 5.65
N PHE A 169 -1.09 -11.21 6.39
CA PHE A 169 -0.74 -10.05 7.20
C PHE A 169 0.33 -10.41 8.25
N PRO A 170 1.51 -9.79 8.19
CA PRO A 170 2.65 -10.18 9.03
C PRO A 170 2.44 -9.82 10.50
N THR A 171 2.85 -10.73 11.39
CA THR A 171 2.82 -10.50 12.83
C THR A 171 3.65 -9.29 13.27
N SER A 172 4.77 -9.00 12.56
CA SER A 172 5.60 -7.82 12.84
C SER A 172 4.88 -6.51 12.55
N ILE A 173 4.10 -6.42 11.48
CA ILE A 173 3.26 -5.24 11.20
C ILE A 173 2.15 -5.12 12.26
N LYS A 174 1.51 -6.25 12.62
CA LYS A 174 0.52 -6.28 13.69
C LYS A 174 1.12 -5.75 14.99
N HIS A 175 2.31 -6.21 15.37
CA HIS A 175 2.98 -5.76 16.58
C HIS A 175 3.37 -4.29 16.55
N ALA A 176 3.86 -3.80 15.40
CA ALA A 176 4.16 -2.37 15.20
C ALA A 176 2.91 -1.49 15.41
N ALA A 177 1.77 -1.91 14.86
CA ALA A 177 0.51 -1.20 15.06
C ALA A 177 0.03 -1.26 16.53
N LEU A 178 0.19 -2.40 17.22
CA LEU A 178 -0.14 -2.50 18.65
C LEU A 178 0.73 -1.57 19.51
N LEU A 179 2.02 -1.42 19.19
CA LEU A 179 2.90 -0.44 19.86
C LEU A 179 2.40 1.00 19.66
N LEU A 180 1.97 1.34 18.44
CA LEU A 180 1.38 2.65 18.16
C LEU A 180 0.07 2.87 18.90
N ILE A 181 -0.81 1.85 18.96
CA ILE A 181 -2.05 1.92 19.74
C ILE A 181 -1.75 2.22 21.21
N GLY A 182 -0.76 1.53 21.81
CA GLY A 182 -0.31 1.79 23.18
C GLY A 182 0.15 3.23 23.36
N GLN A 183 1.02 3.70 22.46
CA GLN A 183 1.54 5.06 22.51
C GLN A 183 0.43 6.12 22.39
N TYR A 184 -0.54 5.93 21.50
CA TYR A 184 -1.66 6.86 21.33
C TYR A 184 -2.67 6.81 22.46
N TYR A 185 -2.89 5.64 23.04
CA TYR A 185 -3.77 5.46 24.20
C TYR A 185 -3.24 6.17 25.43
N ASP A 186 -1.94 6.02 25.72
CA ASP A 186 -1.28 6.62 26.88
C ASP A 186 -1.09 8.14 26.69
N ASN A 187 -0.88 8.60 25.44
CA ASN A 187 -0.60 10.00 25.14
C ASN A 187 -1.73 10.63 24.33
N ARG A 188 -2.87 10.89 24.96
CA ARG A 188 -4.03 11.55 24.34
C ARG A 188 -3.77 13.03 24.02
N GLN A 189 -2.71 13.61 24.53
CA GLN A 189 -2.31 15.00 24.31
C GLN A 189 -1.01 15.08 23.52
N ALA A 190 -0.90 16.09 22.66
CA ALA A 190 0.27 16.28 21.80
C ALA A 190 1.54 16.70 22.55
N ILE A 191 1.44 17.16 23.80
CA ILE A 191 2.55 17.71 24.58
C ILE A 191 2.59 17.02 25.94
N VAL A 192 3.72 16.37 26.26
CA VAL A 192 4.06 15.92 27.60
C VAL A 192 5.04 16.91 28.20
N VAL A 193 4.59 17.69 29.17
CA VAL A 193 5.42 18.71 29.85
C VAL A 193 6.40 18.02 30.80
N GLY A 194 7.69 18.22 30.58
CA GLY A 194 8.76 17.84 31.53
C GLY A 194 9.35 16.44 31.39
N ALA A 195 9.02 15.69 30.34
CA ALA A 195 9.63 14.39 30.07
C ALA A 195 10.59 14.43 28.88
N THR A 196 11.82 13.93 29.07
CA THR A 196 12.73 13.66 27.95
C THR A 196 12.30 12.33 27.33
N GLN A 197 11.74 12.37 26.11
CA GLN A 197 11.43 11.15 25.36
C GLN A 197 12.71 10.60 24.75
N ASN A 198 13.20 9.49 25.27
CA ASN A 198 14.22 8.69 24.59
C ASN A 198 13.52 7.75 23.58
N LYS A 199 13.88 7.88 22.31
CA LYS A 199 13.41 6.97 21.26
C LYS A 199 13.98 5.58 21.57
N MET A 200 13.13 4.56 21.71
CA MET A 200 13.59 3.18 21.91
C MET A 200 14.16 2.64 20.60
N ASP A 201 15.28 1.93 20.63
CA ASP A 201 15.94 1.33 19.46
C ASP A 201 15.07 0.29 18.75
N TYR A 202 14.11 -0.32 19.47
CA TYR A 202 13.14 -1.30 18.97
C TYR A 202 11.73 -0.71 18.95
N ASN A 203 11.54 0.36 18.17
CA ASN A 203 10.23 0.97 17.98
C ASN A 203 9.46 0.33 16.82
N HIS A 204 8.24 0.82 16.55
CA HIS A 204 7.41 0.37 15.44
C HIS A 204 8.11 0.53 14.08
N GLU A 205 8.97 1.55 13.89
CA GLU A 205 9.71 1.80 12.65
C GLU A 205 10.65 0.63 12.32
N TYR A 206 11.42 0.13 13.30
CA TYR A 206 12.31 -1.02 13.12
C TYR A 206 11.58 -2.27 12.63
N LEU A 207 10.35 -2.52 13.15
CA LEU A 207 9.52 -3.64 12.73
C LEU A 207 9.00 -3.48 11.30
N LEU A 208 8.82 -2.24 10.83
CA LEU A 208 8.28 -1.89 9.53
C LEU A 208 9.35 -1.73 8.44
N ASP A 209 10.61 -1.50 8.80
CA ASP A 209 11.70 -1.18 7.84
C ASP A 209 11.83 -2.21 6.72
N LYS A 210 11.72 -3.50 7.02
CA LYS A 210 11.81 -4.55 6.00
C LYS A 210 10.67 -4.55 4.97
N TYR A 211 9.59 -3.81 5.26
CA TYR A 211 8.42 -3.68 4.37
C TYR A 211 8.41 -2.34 3.65
N ARG A 212 9.27 -1.42 4.06
CA ARG A 212 9.30 -0.06 3.52
C ARG A 212 9.79 -0.04 2.08
N ILE A 213 9.14 0.76 1.24
CA ILE A 213 9.69 1.15 -0.06
C ILE A 213 10.83 2.13 0.19
N VAL A 214 12.06 1.68 -0.10
CA VAL A 214 13.24 2.55 0.03
C VAL A 214 13.19 3.56 -1.12
N LYS A 215 13.07 4.84 -0.77
CA LYS A 215 13.31 5.94 -1.70
C LYS A 215 14.80 6.25 -1.64
N PHE A 216 15.47 6.20 -2.77
CA PHE A 216 16.82 6.73 -2.89
C PHE A 216 16.64 8.20 -3.28
N ASP A 217 16.99 9.10 -2.37
CA ASP A 217 17.06 10.55 -2.61
C ASP A 217 18.33 10.88 -3.39
#